data_2e48b2adb57ef06a68e81a772485823f
#
_entry.id   2e48b2adb57ef06a68e81a772485823f
#
_cell.length_a   1.000
_cell.length_b   1.000
_cell.length_c   1.000
_cell.angle_alpha   90.00
_cell.angle_beta   90.00
_cell.angle_gamma   90.00
#
_symmetry.space_group_name_H-M   'P 1'
#
loop_
_entity.id
_entity.type
_entity.pdbx_description
1 polymer ?
#
loop_
_entity_poly.entity_id
_entity_poly.type
_entity_poly.pdbx_seq_one_letter_code
_entity_poly.pdbx_strand_id
1 'polypeptide(L)'
;MGPAFTFNGYSREAFAKIIDAGYADAVFAGNALATHDLEGAYFHTSLGQDIDTQENRPNGHYHHLDTINRVRYWGSIERFIEEEGVRDGIMNALVRNGVPYVLAGSIRDDGPLPCVLGNAYDAQDAMRSHLRKATMLHTIATGNMTPSYRVLADGTIRPVYFYCVDIAEFAVNKLVDRGSLASRGIVTNVQDFIANIAKGLGLWVRR
;
A
#
# COMPACT_ATOMS: atom_id res chain seq x y z
N MET A 1 -0.21 -2.85 -3.19
CA MET A 1 -1.25 -1.78 -3.19
C MET A 1 -0.81 -0.65 -4.10
N GLY A 2 -1.74 -0.09 -4.86
CA GLY A 2 -1.48 1.05 -5.74
C GLY A 2 -1.71 2.40 -5.05
N PRO A 3 -1.21 3.53 -5.61
CA PRO A 3 -1.27 4.85 -4.98
C PRO A 3 -2.68 5.45 -4.90
N ALA A 4 -3.59 5.12 -5.81
CA ALA A 4 -4.97 5.64 -5.81
C ALA A 4 -5.72 5.46 -4.48
N PHE A 5 -5.25 4.53 -3.69
CA PHE A 5 -5.78 4.21 -2.37
C PHE A 5 -5.49 5.29 -1.32
N THR A 6 -4.41 6.06 -1.45
CA THR A 6 -3.97 7.06 -0.47
C THR A 6 -4.52 8.46 -0.69
N PHE A 7 -5.27 8.70 -1.78
CA PHE A 7 -5.81 10.01 -2.12
C PHE A 7 -7.04 10.44 -1.29
N ASN A 8 -7.47 9.60 -0.38
CA ASN A 8 -8.63 9.85 0.47
C ASN A 8 -8.29 9.54 1.94
N GLY A 9 -8.51 10.49 2.83
CA GLY A 9 -8.21 10.36 4.26
C GLY A 9 -8.94 9.18 4.90
N TYR A 10 -10.19 8.94 4.50
CA TYR A 10 -11.00 7.85 5.03
C TYR A 10 -10.44 6.45 4.73
N SER A 11 -10.00 6.19 3.50
CA SER A 11 -9.38 4.90 3.14
C SER A 11 -8.01 4.69 3.78
N ARG A 12 -7.23 5.77 3.93
CA ARG A 12 -5.95 5.76 4.65
C ARG A 12 -6.16 5.37 6.13
N GLU A 13 -7.10 6.04 6.81
CA GLU A 13 -7.45 5.76 8.21
C GLU A 13 -7.96 4.32 8.37
N ALA A 14 -8.85 3.87 7.47
CA ALA A 14 -9.38 2.51 7.49
C ALA A 14 -8.28 1.46 7.42
N PHE A 15 -7.32 1.62 6.50
CA PHE A 15 -6.25 0.66 6.37
C PHE A 15 -5.24 0.73 7.52
N ALA A 16 -4.92 1.92 8.00
CA ALA A 16 -4.08 2.07 9.21
C ALA A 16 -4.69 1.32 10.42
N LYS A 17 -6.00 1.41 10.62
CA LYS A 17 -6.71 0.65 11.68
C LYS A 17 -6.67 -0.86 11.47
N ILE A 18 -6.75 -1.33 10.22
CA ILE A 18 -6.60 -2.76 9.90
C ILE A 18 -5.18 -3.24 10.28
N ILE A 19 -4.15 -2.44 9.99
CA ILE A 19 -2.77 -2.72 10.38
C ILE A 19 -2.63 -2.72 11.91
N ASP A 20 -3.15 -1.70 12.58
CA ASP A 20 -3.10 -1.56 14.05
C ASP A 20 -3.78 -2.73 14.77
N ALA A 21 -4.82 -3.27 14.17
CA ALA A 21 -5.54 -4.43 14.70
C ALA A 21 -4.85 -5.78 14.39
N GLY A 22 -3.69 -5.77 13.70
CA GLY A 22 -2.90 -6.97 13.42
C GLY A 22 -3.42 -7.84 12.27
N TYR A 23 -4.23 -7.28 11.37
CA TYR A 23 -4.76 -8.02 10.21
C TYR A 23 -3.89 -7.93 8.95
N ALA A 24 -2.74 -7.28 9.02
CA ALA A 24 -1.78 -7.19 7.92
C ALA A 24 -0.42 -7.72 8.37
N ASP A 25 0.04 -8.83 7.79
CA ASP A 25 1.35 -9.43 8.09
C ASP A 25 2.49 -8.84 7.26
N ALA A 26 2.21 -8.29 6.10
CA ALA A 26 3.15 -7.57 5.25
C ALA A 26 2.40 -6.69 4.24
N VAL A 27 3.02 -5.58 3.83
CA VAL A 27 2.47 -4.68 2.81
C VAL A 27 3.45 -4.49 1.67
N PHE A 28 2.98 -4.68 0.44
CA PHE A 28 3.75 -4.44 -0.78
C PHE A 28 3.15 -3.26 -1.53
N ALA A 29 3.99 -2.32 -1.89
CA ALA A 29 3.55 -1.11 -2.58
C ALA A 29 4.64 -0.58 -3.53
N GLY A 30 4.30 0.44 -4.29
CA GLY A 30 5.27 1.25 -5.01
C GLY A 30 5.72 2.45 -4.18
N ASN A 31 6.83 3.06 -4.59
CA ASN A 31 7.31 4.33 -4.05
C ASN A 31 6.19 5.39 -3.97
N ALA A 32 5.34 5.46 -5.00
CA ALA A 32 4.26 6.44 -5.09
C ALA A 32 3.25 6.30 -3.92
N LEU A 33 2.87 5.08 -3.50
CA LEU A 33 1.96 4.91 -2.37
C LEU A 33 2.57 5.49 -1.09
N ALA A 34 3.82 5.14 -0.81
CA ALA A 34 4.50 5.59 0.40
C ALA A 34 4.67 7.11 0.40
N THR A 35 5.08 7.70 -0.73
CA THR A 35 5.26 9.16 -0.84
C THR A 35 3.94 9.90 -0.63
N HIS A 36 2.85 9.47 -1.28
CA HIS A 36 1.54 10.12 -1.12
C HIS A 36 0.96 9.95 0.29
N ASP A 37 1.18 8.80 0.91
CA ASP A 37 0.74 8.58 2.28
C ASP A 37 1.48 9.49 3.26
N LEU A 38 2.81 9.61 3.12
CA LEU A 38 3.63 10.50 3.93
C LEU A 38 3.35 11.98 3.66
N GLU A 39 3.10 12.37 2.39
CA GLU A 39 2.63 13.70 2.03
C GLU A 39 1.29 14.01 2.72
N GLY A 40 0.35 13.06 2.66
CA GLY A 40 -0.95 13.19 3.31
C GLY A 40 -0.85 13.33 4.84
N ALA A 41 0.07 12.60 5.44
CA ALA A 41 0.29 12.65 6.89
C ALA A 41 0.99 13.93 7.36
N TYR A 42 1.85 14.50 6.55
CA TYR A 42 2.66 15.66 6.91
C TYR A 42 2.05 17.00 6.45
N PHE A 43 1.61 17.08 5.19
CA PHE A 43 1.06 18.30 4.60
C PHE A 43 -0.46 18.31 4.49
N HIS A 44 -1.12 17.20 4.81
CA HIS A 44 -2.55 17.01 4.61
C HIS A 44 -2.99 17.16 3.14
N THR A 45 -2.07 16.80 2.21
CA THR A 45 -2.30 16.85 0.77
C THR A 45 -1.91 15.55 0.09
N SER A 46 -2.44 15.31 -1.09
CA SER A 46 -1.97 14.27 -2.01
C SER A 46 -1.86 14.86 -3.40
N LEU A 47 -0.66 14.84 -3.99
CA LEU A 47 -0.33 15.58 -5.19
C LEU A 47 -0.73 17.06 -5.11
N GLY A 48 -0.60 17.65 -3.93
CA GLY A 48 -0.94 19.04 -3.68
C GLY A 48 -2.41 19.38 -3.55
N GLN A 49 -3.30 18.38 -3.60
CA GLN A 49 -4.71 18.53 -3.28
C GLN A 49 -4.95 18.19 -1.82
N ASP A 50 -5.78 18.97 -1.15
CA ASP A 50 -6.24 18.64 0.21
C ASP A 50 -6.96 17.29 0.23
N ILE A 51 -6.60 16.41 1.17
CA ILE A 51 -7.11 15.03 1.19
C ILE A 51 -8.59 14.92 1.59
N ASP A 52 -9.16 15.94 2.22
CA ASP A 52 -10.56 15.94 2.63
C ASP A 52 -11.44 16.71 1.66
N THR A 53 -11.03 17.93 1.27
CA THR A 53 -11.83 18.80 0.40
C THR A 53 -11.60 18.54 -1.08
N GLN A 54 -10.49 17.90 -1.46
CA GLN A 54 -10.04 17.69 -2.85
C GLN A 54 -9.74 19.01 -3.59
N GLU A 55 -9.60 20.11 -2.88
CA GLU A 55 -9.24 21.41 -3.45
C GLU A 55 -7.72 21.53 -3.63
N ASN A 56 -7.30 22.17 -4.71
CA ASN A 56 -5.89 22.44 -4.95
C ASN A 56 -5.35 23.45 -3.93
N ARG A 57 -4.26 23.09 -3.26
CA ARG A 57 -3.53 24.02 -2.38
C ARG A 57 -2.58 24.88 -3.21
N PRO A 58 -2.42 26.16 -2.87
CA PRO A 58 -1.41 27.01 -3.49
C PRO A 58 -0.02 26.38 -3.38
N ASN A 59 0.69 26.25 -4.51
CA ASN A 59 1.99 25.56 -4.60
C ASN A 59 1.99 24.10 -4.13
N GLY A 60 0.84 23.46 -4.08
CA GLY A 60 0.70 22.11 -3.54
C GLY A 60 1.56 21.04 -4.21
N HIS A 61 1.91 21.24 -5.49
CA HIS A 61 2.82 20.34 -6.21
C HIS A 61 4.23 20.25 -5.58
N TYR A 62 4.65 21.25 -4.80
CA TYR A 62 5.89 21.17 -4.04
C TYR A 62 5.81 20.26 -2.82
N HIS A 63 4.62 20.02 -2.28
CA HIS A 63 4.45 19.17 -1.10
C HIS A 63 4.95 17.73 -1.35
N HIS A 64 4.67 17.21 -2.55
CA HIS A 64 5.15 15.89 -2.95
C HIS A 64 6.68 15.82 -2.99
N LEU A 65 7.32 16.79 -3.66
CA LEU A 65 8.78 16.86 -3.76
C LEU A 65 9.44 17.15 -2.41
N ASP A 66 8.83 18.00 -1.59
CA ASP A 66 9.37 18.33 -0.26
C ASP A 66 9.28 17.10 0.66
N THR A 67 8.20 16.31 0.59
CA THR A 67 8.11 15.05 1.31
C THR A 67 9.25 14.11 0.95
N ILE A 68 9.52 13.90 -0.35
CA ILE A 68 10.64 13.06 -0.81
C ILE A 68 11.97 13.59 -0.26
N ASN A 69 12.20 14.89 -0.36
CA ASN A 69 13.45 15.52 0.09
C ASN A 69 13.65 15.41 1.61
N ARG A 70 12.59 15.56 2.40
CA ARG A 70 12.64 15.39 3.86
C ARG A 70 12.94 13.95 4.26
N VAL A 71 12.26 12.97 3.65
CA VAL A 71 12.56 11.56 3.91
C VAL A 71 14.02 11.23 3.54
N ARG A 72 14.52 11.77 2.43
CA ARG A 72 15.93 11.62 2.03
C ARG A 72 16.89 12.30 2.99
N TYR A 73 16.55 13.48 3.49
CA TYR A 73 17.36 14.18 4.49
C TYR A 73 17.51 13.34 5.78
N TRP A 74 16.44 12.74 6.25
CA TRP A 74 16.45 11.86 7.42
C TRP A 74 17.02 10.47 7.14
N GLY A 75 17.15 10.08 5.87
CA GLY A 75 17.77 8.84 5.43
C GLY A 75 16.90 7.59 5.52
N SER A 76 15.75 7.65 6.19
CA SER A 76 14.75 6.58 6.21
C SER A 76 13.34 7.10 6.52
N ILE A 77 12.33 6.30 6.18
CA ILE A 77 10.93 6.59 6.50
C ILE A 77 10.70 6.60 8.02
N GLU A 78 11.30 5.67 8.73
CA GLU A 78 11.18 5.55 10.18
C GLU A 78 11.68 6.82 10.87
N ARG A 79 12.86 7.29 10.49
CA ARG A 79 13.43 8.53 11.06
C ARG A 79 12.62 9.77 10.68
N PHE A 80 12.13 9.84 9.45
CA PHE A 80 11.24 10.94 9.05
C PHE A 80 9.97 10.96 9.91
N ILE A 81 9.34 9.81 10.14
CA ILE A 81 8.14 9.69 10.97
C ILE A 81 8.43 10.16 12.41
N GLU A 82 9.54 9.73 12.98
CA GLU A 82 9.94 10.07 14.33
C GLU A 82 10.28 11.56 14.49
N GLU A 83 11.19 12.06 13.66
CA GLU A 83 11.78 13.41 13.79
C GLU A 83 10.80 14.53 13.36
N GLU A 84 9.97 14.27 12.34
CA GLU A 84 8.96 15.23 11.89
C GLU A 84 7.61 15.06 12.63
N GLY A 85 7.53 14.11 13.54
CA GLY A 85 6.36 13.93 14.40
C GLY A 85 5.12 13.43 13.66
N VAL A 86 5.28 12.66 12.58
CA VAL A 86 4.15 12.07 11.83
C VAL A 86 3.37 11.10 12.72
N ARG A 87 2.06 11.26 12.79
CA ARG A 87 1.21 10.51 13.72
C ARG A 87 0.11 9.69 13.06
N ASP A 88 -0.15 9.87 11.79
CA ASP A 88 -1.16 9.15 11.04
C ASP A 88 -0.63 8.54 9.75
N GLY A 89 -1.50 7.86 9.02
CA GLY A 89 -1.17 7.25 7.73
C GLY A 89 -0.74 5.79 7.82
N ILE A 90 -0.67 5.22 6.64
CA ILE A 90 -0.37 3.79 6.43
C ILE A 90 1.08 3.50 6.82
N MET A 91 2.03 4.33 6.34
CA MET A 91 3.45 4.14 6.63
C MET A 91 3.75 4.26 8.12
N ASN A 92 3.12 5.23 8.81
CA ASN A 92 3.23 5.33 10.26
C ASN A 92 2.67 4.09 10.97
N ALA A 93 1.51 3.56 10.54
CA ALA A 93 0.94 2.36 11.12
C ALA A 93 1.86 1.13 10.91
N LEU A 94 2.46 0.98 9.73
CA LEU A 94 3.41 -0.10 9.44
C LEU A 94 4.65 -0.02 10.35
N VAL A 95 5.26 1.16 10.43
CA VAL A 95 6.46 1.39 11.26
C VAL A 95 6.16 1.15 12.74
N ARG A 96 5.09 1.74 13.26
CA ARG A 96 4.70 1.63 14.67
C ARG A 96 4.42 0.19 15.11
N ASN A 97 3.82 -0.61 14.23
CA ASN A 97 3.48 -2.01 14.53
C ASN A 97 4.56 -3.01 14.08
N GLY A 98 5.68 -2.54 13.54
CA GLY A 98 6.74 -3.42 13.05
C GLY A 98 6.30 -4.35 11.91
N VAL A 99 5.28 -3.95 11.14
CA VAL A 99 4.80 -4.73 9.99
C VAL A 99 5.75 -4.53 8.82
N PRO A 100 6.35 -5.61 8.28
CA PRO A 100 7.27 -5.50 7.17
C PRO A 100 6.58 -4.95 5.92
N TYR A 101 7.30 -4.13 5.17
CA TYR A 101 6.83 -3.61 3.90
C TYR A 101 7.91 -3.69 2.82
N VAL A 102 7.48 -3.82 1.57
CA VAL A 102 8.36 -3.80 0.40
C VAL A 102 7.88 -2.70 -0.54
N LEU A 103 8.75 -1.74 -0.81
CA LEU A 103 8.49 -0.67 -1.76
C LEU A 103 9.29 -0.89 -3.04
N ALA A 104 8.60 -0.99 -4.17
CA ALA A 104 9.21 -1.12 -5.49
C ALA A 104 9.24 0.22 -6.21
N GLY A 105 10.35 0.50 -6.89
CA GLY A 105 10.49 1.66 -7.76
C GLY A 105 9.75 1.49 -9.07
N SER A 106 9.50 2.63 -9.73
CA SER A 106 8.93 2.70 -11.07
C SER A 106 9.59 3.82 -11.88
N ILE A 107 9.52 3.70 -13.20
CA ILE A 107 10.03 4.75 -14.10
C ILE A 107 9.21 6.06 -14.06
N ARG A 108 8.11 6.08 -13.32
CA ARG A 108 7.22 7.24 -13.14
C ARG A 108 7.42 7.96 -11.82
N ASP A 109 8.37 7.50 -10.98
CA ASP A 109 8.62 8.12 -9.69
C ASP A 109 9.35 9.46 -9.86
N ASP A 110 8.91 10.50 -9.14
CA ASP A 110 9.57 11.81 -9.08
C ASP A 110 10.86 11.79 -8.23
N GLY A 111 11.21 10.63 -7.75
CA GLY A 111 12.40 10.28 -7.01
C GLY A 111 12.11 9.18 -6.01
N PRO A 112 13.01 8.20 -5.85
CA PRO A 112 12.80 7.11 -4.91
C PRO A 112 13.04 7.56 -3.47
N LEU A 113 12.25 7.04 -2.55
CA LEU A 113 12.54 7.08 -1.12
C LEU A 113 13.74 6.16 -0.81
N PRO A 114 14.47 6.37 0.31
CA PRO A 114 15.71 5.63 0.60
C PRO A 114 15.59 4.10 0.63
N CYS A 115 14.42 3.58 1.02
CA CYS A 115 14.17 2.13 1.16
C CYS A 115 13.55 1.48 -0.08
N VAL A 116 13.42 2.21 -1.19
CA VAL A 116 12.79 1.70 -2.42
C VAL A 116 13.75 0.81 -3.19
N LEU A 117 13.29 -0.39 -3.55
CA LEU A 117 14.03 -1.32 -4.40
C LEU A 117 13.87 -0.93 -5.86
N GLY A 118 14.93 -0.38 -6.45
CA GLY A 118 14.94 0.07 -7.85
C GLY A 118 15.05 -1.06 -8.87
N ASN A 119 15.56 -2.23 -8.47
CA ASN A 119 15.65 -3.40 -9.33
C ASN A 119 14.36 -4.22 -9.22
N ALA A 120 13.69 -4.46 -10.35
CA ALA A 120 12.44 -5.20 -10.39
C ALA A 120 12.56 -6.66 -9.91
N TYR A 121 13.70 -7.31 -10.16
CA TYR A 121 13.95 -8.69 -9.70
C TYR A 121 14.16 -8.74 -8.20
N ASP A 122 14.92 -7.81 -7.62
CA ASP A 122 15.14 -7.72 -6.18
C ASP A 122 13.82 -7.43 -5.45
N ALA A 123 13.00 -6.54 -6.00
CA ALA A 123 11.68 -6.24 -5.47
C ALA A 123 10.75 -7.46 -5.50
N GLN A 124 10.76 -8.22 -6.62
CA GLN A 124 9.99 -9.46 -6.72
C GLN A 124 10.45 -10.52 -5.73
N ASP A 125 11.74 -10.69 -5.55
CA ASP A 125 12.29 -11.70 -4.63
C ASP A 125 12.00 -11.32 -3.17
N ALA A 126 12.09 -10.04 -2.81
CA ALA A 126 11.67 -9.54 -1.52
C ALA A 126 10.18 -9.84 -1.25
N MET A 127 9.29 -9.51 -2.20
CA MET A 127 7.85 -9.78 -2.06
C MET A 127 7.57 -11.29 -1.98
N ARG A 128 8.22 -12.12 -2.81
CA ARG A 128 8.06 -13.58 -2.81
C ARG A 128 8.50 -14.22 -1.50
N SER A 129 9.50 -13.67 -0.82
CA SER A 129 9.95 -14.17 0.48
C SER A 129 8.83 -14.16 1.52
N HIS A 130 7.98 -13.13 1.49
CA HIS A 130 6.79 -13.03 2.33
C HIS A 130 5.65 -13.92 1.81
N LEU A 131 5.40 -13.94 0.50
CA LEU A 131 4.32 -14.73 -0.10
C LEU A 131 4.47 -16.24 0.13
N ARG A 132 5.69 -16.75 0.21
CA ARG A 132 5.93 -18.17 0.54
C ARG A 132 5.40 -18.56 1.93
N LYS A 133 5.15 -17.59 2.79
CA LYS A 133 4.60 -17.79 4.15
C LYS A 133 3.12 -17.39 4.25
N ALA A 134 2.61 -16.65 3.27
CA ALA A 134 1.27 -16.09 3.30
C ALA A 134 0.20 -17.16 3.02
N THR A 135 -0.97 -16.98 3.61
CA THR A 135 -2.18 -17.75 3.29
C THR A 135 -3.07 -17.03 2.29
N MET A 136 -3.03 -15.70 2.29
CA MET A 136 -3.88 -14.84 1.49
C MET A 136 -3.11 -13.62 0.99
N LEU A 137 -3.43 -13.19 -0.23
CA LEU A 137 -2.92 -11.97 -0.84
C LEU A 137 -4.08 -11.15 -1.40
N HIS A 138 -4.16 -9.90 -1.00
CA HIS A 138 -5.03 -8.91 -1.61
C HIS A 138 -4.22 -7.98 -2.50
N THR A 139 -4.55 -7.89 -3.79
CA THR A 139 -4.04 -6.83 -4.67
C THR A 139 -5.12 -5.77 -4.81
N ILE A 140 -4.78 -4.54 -4.47
CA ILE A 140 -5.73 -3.44 -4.39
C ILE A 140 -5.21 -2.28 -5.22
N ALA A 141 -5.96 -1.87 -6.24
CA ALA A 141 -5.58 -0.82 -7.19
C ALA A 141 -4.22 -1.06 -7.86
N THR A 142 -3.85 -2.31 -8.12
CA THR A 142 -2.59 -2.67 -8.78
C THR A 142 -2.69 -3.98 -9.53
N GLY A 143 -2.09 -4.04 -10.72
CA GLY A 143 -2.01 -5.24 -11.56
C GLY A 143 -0.62 -5.92 -11.57
N ASN A 144 0.23 -5.62 -10.60
CA ASN A 144 1.66 -6.01 -10.67
C ASN A 144 1.99 -7.33 -9.96
N MET A 145 1.03 -7.96 -9.29
CA MET A 145 1.26 -9.25 -8.62
C MET A 145 0.56 -10.38 -9.36
N THR A 146 1.15 -11.56 -9.31
CA THR A 146 0.57 -12.80 -9.82
C THR A 146 0.29 -13.77 -8.69
N PRO A 147 -0.69 -14.68 -8.86
CA PRO A 147 -0.97 -15.73 -7.90
C PRO A 147 0.25 -16.55 -7.55
N SER A 148 0.34 -16.98 -6.31
CA SER A 148 1.50 -17.65 -5.77
C SER A 148 1.11 -18.91 -5.02
N TYR A 149 2.10 -19.79 -4.81
CA TYR A 149 1.98 -20.99 -4.01
C TYR A 149 2.96 -20.94 -2.84
N ARG A 150 2.59 -21.56 -1.74
CA ARG A 150 3.47 -21.81 -0.60
C ARG A 150 3.76 -23.30 -0.47
N VAL A 151 4.95 -23.63 0.01
CA VAL A 151 5.33 -25.00 0.35
C VAL A 151 5.33 -25.11 1.87
N LEU A 152 4.58 -26.06 2.39
CA LEU A 152 4.53 -26.36 3.83
C LEU A 152 5.77 -27.16 4.26
N ALA A 153 5.98 -27.27 5.57
CA ALA A 153 7.11 -28.01 6.14
C ALA A 153 7.13 -29.51 5.75
N ASP A 154 5.97 -30.08 5.45
CA ASP A 154 5.81 -31.47 4.96
C ASP A 154 6.02 -31.62 3.44
N GLY A 155 6.42 -30.55 2.74
CA GLY A 155 6.59 -30.51 1.29
C GLY A 155 5.27 -30.34 0.50
N THR A 156 4.12 -30.23 1.16
CA THR A 156 2.84 -30.04 0.48
C THR A 156 2.76 -28.65 -0.12
N ILE A 157 2.32 -28.55 -1.38
CA ILE A 157 2.08 -27.29 -2.07
C ILE A 157 0.64 -26.84 -1.80
N ARG A 158 0.48 -25.63 -1.31
CA ARG A 158 -0.82 -25.00 -1.09
C ARG A 158 -0.92 -23.69 -1.87
N PRO A 159 -2.06 -23.36 -2.49
CA PRO A 159 -2.27 -22.06 -3.10
C PRO A 159 -2.32 -20.98 -2.03
N VAL A 160 -1.82 -19.80 -2.38
CA VAL A 160 -2.11 -18.56 -1.66
C VAL A 160 -3.42 -18.03 -2.22
N TYR A 161 -4.44 -17.83 -1.37
CA TYR A 161 -5.70 -17.24 -1.82
C TYR A 161 -5.44 -15.83 -2.33
N PHE A 162 -5.89 -15.57 -3.56
CA PHE A 162 -5.57 -14.35 -4.27
C PHE A 162 -6.86 -13.58 -4.59
N TYR A 163 -6.95 -12.37 -4.06
CA TYR A 163 -8.06 -11.45 -4.32
C TYR A 163 -7.55 -10.23 -5.05
N CYS A 164 -8.06 -9.99 -6.25
CA CYS A 164 -7.77 -8.80 -7.05
C CYS A 164 -8.94 -7.84 -6.96
N VAL A 165 -8.68 -6.64 -6.46
CA VAL A 165 -9.68 -5.59 -6.25
C VAL A 165 -9.30 -4.36 -7.05
N ASP A 166 -10.14 -3.98 -7.99
CA ASP A 166 -9.96 -2.78 -8.81
C ASP A 166 -11.33 -2.29 -9.31
N ILE A 167 -11.41 -1.02 -9.68
CA ILE A 167 -12.59 -0.45 -10.33
C ILE A 167 -12.69 -0.85 -11.80
N ALA A 168 -11.55 -1.16 -12.41
CA ALA A 168 -11.47 -1.53 -13.81
C ALA A 168 -11.59 -3.05 -14.00
N GLU A 169 -12.67 -3.50 -14.60
CA GLU A 169 -12.94 -4.92 -14.85
C GLU A 169 -11.80 -5.62 -15.60
N PHE A 170 -11.22 -4.97 -16.60
CA PHE A 170 -10.12 -5.55 -17.37
C PHE A 170 -8.86 -5.81 -16.51
N ALA A 171 -8.59 -4.96 -15.52
CA ALA A 171 -7.45 -5.13 -14.62
C ALA A 171 -7.67 -6.33 -13.70
N VAL A 172 -8.89 -6.52 -13.22
CA VAL A 172 -9.30 -7.65 -12.39
C VAL A 172 -9.21 -8.95 -13.20
N ASN A 173 -9.81 -8.99 -14.40
CA ASN A 173 -9.84 -10.18 -15.27
C ASN A 173 -8.42 -10.58 -15.70
N LYS A 174 -7.57 -9.63 -16.08
CA LYS A 174 -6.17 -9.90 -16.43
C LYS A 174 -5.41 -10.66 -15.33
N LEU A 175 -5.66 -10.36 -14.07
CA LEU A 175 -5.00 -11.03 -12.96
C LEU A 175 -5.65 -12.36 -12.60
N VAL A 176 -6.95 -12.45 -12.67
CA VAL A 176 -7.70 -13.70 -12.45
C VAL A 176 -7.38 -14.72 -13.53
N ASP A 177 -7.33 -14.32 -14.80
CA ASP A 177 -7.02 -15.20 -15.95
C ASP A 177 -5.60 -15.77 -15.90
N ARG A 178 -4.66 -15.06 -15.28
CA ARG A 178 -3.31 -15.55 -15.01
C ARG A 178 -3.23 -16.44 -13.77
N GLY A 179 -4.33 -16.54 -13.07
CA GLY A 179 -4.38 -17.12 -11.76
C GLY A 179 -4.61 -18.61 -11.77
N SER A 180 -4.64 -19.10 -10.56
CA SER A 180 -5.05 -20.45 -10.21
C SER A 180 -6.53 -20.46 -9.85
N LEU A 181 -7.05 -21.64 -9.57
CA LEU A 181 -8.39 -21.83 -9.01
C LEU A 181 -8.65 -21.05 -7.70
N ALA A 182 -7.58 -20.60 -7.04
CA ALA A 182 -7.66 -19.80 -5.82
C ALA A 182 -7.78 -18.28 -6.04
N SER A 183 -7.76 -17.83 -7.30
CA SER A 183 -7.90 -16.41 -7.64
C SER A 183 -9.36 -15.98 -7.71
N ARG A 184 -9.64 -14.79 -7.19
CA ARG A 184 -10.97 -14.14 -7.25
C ARG A 184 -10.82 -12.67 -7.61
N GLY A 185 -11.66 -12.21 -8.54
CA GLY A 185 -11.75 -10.81 -8.92
C GLY A 185 -12.91 -10.12 -8.22
N ILE A 186 -12.69 -8.89 -7.78
CA ILE A 186 -13.71 -8.03 -7.17
C ILE A 186 -13.67 -6.68 -7.88
N VAL A 187 -14.67 -6.38 -8.67
CA VAL A 187 -14.81 -5.08 -9.37
C VAL A 187 -15.58 -4.14 -8.46
N THR A 188 -14.86 -3.20 -7.85
CA THR A 188 -15.46 -2.21 -6.93
C THR A 188 -14.51 -1.02 -6.70
N ASN A 189 -15.04 0.03 -6.08
CA ASN A 189 -14.22 1.12 -5.57
C ASN A 189 -13.32 0.60 -4.45
N VAL A 190 -12.01 0.75 -4.62
CA VAL A 190 -11.00 0.20 -3.69
C VAL A 190 -11.01 0.90 -2.32
N GLN A 191 -11.40 2.16 -2.26
CA GLN A 191 -11.49 2.93 -1.02
C GLN A 191 -12.68 2.42 -0.17
N ASP A 192 -13.84 2.26 -0.81
CA ASP A 192 -15.02 1.69 -0.17
C ASP A 192 -14.80 0.23 0.26
N PHE A 193 -14.07 -0.53 -0.54
CA PHE A 193 -13.74 -1.92 -0.23
C PHE A 193 -13.00 -2.02 1.11
N ILE A 194 -11.93 -1.26 1.30
CA ILE A 194 -11.14 -1.27 2.54
C ILE A 194 -11.95 -0.72 3.73
N ALA A 195 -12.71 0.33 3.51
CA ALA A 195 -13.57 0.89 4.55
C ALA A 195 -14.61 -0.12 5.03
N ASN A 196 -15.20 -0.90 4.10
CA ASN A 196 -16.16 -1.94 4.46
C ASN A 196 -15.48 -3.13 5.17
N ILE A 197 -14.24 -3.49 4.81
CA ILE A 197 -13.46 -4.48 5.57
C ILE A 197 -13.26 -3.99 7.01
N ALA A 198 -12.76 -2.76 7.20
CA ALA A 198 -12.54 -2.20 8.52
C ALA A 198 -13.84 -2.20 9.35
N LYS A 199 -14.96 -1.81 8.73
CA LYS A 199 -16.27 -1.84 9.37
C LYS A 199 -16.72 -3.25 9.74
N GLY A 200 -16.51 -4.22 8.84
CA GLY A 200 -16.84 -5.63 9.08
C GLY A 200 -16.02 -6.25 10.21
N LEU A 201 -14.80 -5.75 10.43
CA LEU A 201 -13.93 -6.13 11.54
C LEU A 201 -14.27 -5.39 12.85
N GLY A 202 -15.29 -4.55 12.87
CA GLY A 202 -15.64 -3.73 14.02
C GLY A 202 -14.72 -2.54 14.27
N LEU A 203 -13.86 -2.22 13.31
CA LEU A 203 -12.96 -1.08 13.36
C LEU A 203 -13.72 0.15 12.86
N TRP A 204 -14.07 1.07 13.79
CA TRP A 204 -14.81 2.26 13.42
C TRP A 204 -13.90 3.24 12.64
N VAL A 205 -14.41 3.77 11.52
CA VAL A 205 -13.74 4.74 10.68
C VAL A 205 -14.67 5.95 10.53
N ARG A 206 -14.16 7.15 10.75
CA ARG A 206 -14.91 8.40 10.50
C ARG A 206 -15.22 8.50 9.00
N ARG A 207 -16.44 8.88 8.68
CA ARG A 207 -16.80 9.33 7.33
C ARG A 207 -16.48 10.80 7.17
#